data_a178e0883b8a776a058a61edb4de18f1
#
_entry.id   a178e0883b8a776a058a61edb4de18f1
#
_cell.length_a   1.000
_cell.length_b   1.000
_cell.length_c   1.000
_cell.angle_alpha   90.00
_cell.angle_beta   90.00
_cell.angle_gamma   90.00
#
_symmetry.space_group_name_H-M   'P 1'
#
loop_
_entity.id
_entity.type
_entity.pdbx_description
1 polymer ?
#
loop_
_entity_poly.entity_id
_entity_poly.type
_entity_poly.pdbx_seq_one_letter_code
_entity_poly.pdbx_strand_id
1 'polypeptide(L)'
;VPVTNGQVQETGDFELDGVTFPAAEVQIEFLDPADDGDEGGDMFPTGNVVDEWVVPEIGTFQATFINAGIPTIFLNAEAIGYQGTELQDHINGDAAALARFEKIRAYGAVQMGLIKDISEAAARQHTPKIAFVSQPKTYTSSSGKQLKLLMLTY
;
A
#
# COMPACT_ATOMS: atom_id res chain seq x y z
N VAL A 1 -8.39 22.41 -6.38
CA VAL A 1 -8.36 22.83 -7.79
C VAL A 1 -8.05 24.31 -7.85
N PRO A 2 -6.99 24.77 -8.55
CA PRO A 2 -6.68 26.19 -8.70
C PRO A 2 -7.78 26.92 -9.47
N VAL A 3 -8.11 28.12 -9.02
CA VAL A 3 -9.13 28.98 -9.65
C VAL A 3 -8.55 30.37 -9.87
N THR A 4 -8.65 30.87 -11.09
CA THR A 4 -8.20 32.21 -11.46
C THR A 4 -9.37 32.98 -12.09
N ASN A 5 -9.69 34.14 -11.55
CA ASN A 5 -10.81 35.00 -12.02
C ASN A 5 -12.18 34.28 -12.07
N GLY A 6 -12.43 33.35 -11.13
CA GLY A 6 -13.68 32.59 -11.04
C GLY A 6 -13.76 31.39 -12.02
N GLN A 7 -12.71 31.10 -12.75
CA GLN A 7 -12.62 29.93 -13.64
C GLN A 7 -11.59 28.94 -13.16
N VAL A 8 -11.87 27.66 -13.34
CA VAL A 8 -10.92 26.58 -13.04
C VAL A 8 -9.71 26.70 -13.96
N GLN A 9 -8.53 26.64 -13.38
CA GLN A 9 -7.28 26.64 -14.13
C GLN A 9 -7.01 25.21 -14.65
N GLU A 10 -6.90 25.07 -15.96
CA GLU A 10 -6.64 23.77 -16.62
C GLU A 10 -5.16 23.56 -16.92
N THR A 11 -4.41 24.66 -17.13
CA THR A 11 -2.99 24.62 -17.49
C THR A 11 -2.09 24.99 -16.32
N GLY A 12 -0.89 24.42 -16.27
CA GLY A 12 0.11 24.68 -15.23
C GLY A 12 1.39 23.89 -15.48
N ASP A 13 2.34 24.04 -14.57
CA ASP A 13 3.68 23.43 -14.67
C ASP A 13 3.81 22.17 -13.79
N PHE A 14 2.70 21.68 -13.22
CA PHE A 14 2.74 20.49 -12.39
C PHE A 14 2.94 19.24 -13.25
N GLU A 15 4.00 18.49 -12.96
CA GLU A 15 4.34 17.22 -13.61
C GLU A 15 4.07 16.06 -12.66
N LEU A 16 3.41 15.03 -13.16
CA LEU A 16 3.17 13.79 -12.44
C LEU A 16 3.74 12.61 -13.24
N ASP A 17 4.52 11.77 -12.58
CA ASP A 17 5.08 10.57 -13.21
C ASP A 17 3.98 9.66 -13.76
N GLY A 18 4.10 9.30 -15.04
CA GLY A 18 3.10 8.51 -15.78
C GLY A 18 2.04 9.34 -16.52
N VAL A 19 2.01 10.66 -16.32
CA VAL A 19 1.17 11.60 -17.10
C VAL A 19 1.99 12.23 -18.23
N THR A 20 1.37 12.39 -19.40
CA THR A 20 2.11 12.70 -20.63
C THR A 20 2.59 14.15 -20.72
N PHE A 21 1.88 15.09 -20.08
CA PHE A 21 2.17 16.54 -20.15
C PHE A 21 1.81 17.24 -18.84
N PRO A 22 2.45 18.38 -18.55
CA PRO A 22 2.14 19.17 -17.35
C PRO A 22 0.74 19.80 -17.45
N ALA A 23 0.14 20.04 -16.28
CA ALA A 23 -1.17 20.66 -16.15
C ALA A 23 -1.25 21.42 -14.82
N ALA A 24 -2.40 22.02 -14.53
CA ALA A 24 -2.67 22.56 -13.20
C ALA A 24 -2.78 21.40 -12.19
N GLU A 25 -2.19 21.56 -11.01
CA GLU A 25 -2.29 20.58 -9.93
C GLU A 25 -3.73 20.49 -9.40
N VAL A 26 -4.22 19.26 -9.28
CA VAL A 26 -5.50 18.96 -8.62
C VAL A 26 -5.22 18.06 -7.42
N GLN A 27 -5.22 18.65 -6.23
CA GLN A 27 -5.13 17.91 -4.98
C GLN A 27 -6.51 17.41 -4.58
N ILE A 28 -6.60 16.12 -4.27
CA ILE A 28 -7.80 15.47 -3.74
C ILE A 28 -7.49 14.97 -2.34
N GLU A 29 -8.35 15.32 -1.40
CA GLU A 29 -8.24 14.86 -0.01
C GLU A 29 -9.48 14.02 0.32
N PHE A 30 -9.24 12.81 0.82
CA PHE A 30 -10.28 11.96 1.38
C PHE A 30 -10.27 12.15 2.89
N LEU A 31 -11.31 12.79 3.41
CA LEU A 31 -11.45 13.04 4.84
C LEU A 31 -12.03 11.79 5.52
N ASP A 32 -11.48 11.45 6.69
CA ASP A 32 -11.90 10.31 7.51
C ASP A 32 -12.11 9.01 6.70
N PRO A 33 -11.11 8.56 5.94
CA PRO A 33 -11.28 7.48 4.96
C PRO A 33 -11.54 6.10 5.58
N ALA A 34 -11.43 5.98 6.90
CA ALA A 34 -11.77 4.76 7.64
C ALA A 34 -13.26 4.68 8.01
N ASP A 35 -13.96 5.80 8.01
CA ASP A 35 -15.39 5.87 8.36
C ASP A 35 -16.23 5.64 7.11
N ASP A 36 -16.49 4.38 6.81
CA ASP A 36 -17.35 3.94 5.69
C ASP A 36 -18.76 3.48 6.13
N GLY A 37 -19.17 3.88 7.33
CA GLY A 37 -20.51 3.61 7.89
C GLY A 37 -20.59 2.25 8.58
N ASP A 38 -21.18 1.24 7.96
CA ASP A 38 -21.54 -0.01 8.63
C ASP A 38 -20.35 -0.95 8.95
N GLU A 39 -19.25 -0.86 8.22
CA GLU A 39 -18.02 -1.64 8.44
C GLU A 39 -16.84 -0.76 8.86
N GLY A 40 -17.10 0.54 9.09
CA GLY A 40 -16.11 1.50 9.49
C GLY A 40 -15.47 1.15 10.83
N GLY A 41 -14.20 1.40 10.93
CA GLY A 41 -13.41 1.18 12.13
C GLY A 41 -12.34 2.26 12.28
N ASP A 42 -11.52 2.12 13.30
CA ASP A 42 -10.38 3.01 13.45
C ASP A 42 -9.42 2.86 12.26
N MET A 43 -8.83 3.98 11.82
CA MET A 43 -7.80 3.98 10.77
C MET A 43 -6.65 3.02 11.11
N PHE A 44 -6.31 2.91 12.39
CA PHE A 44 -5.37 1.92 12.90
C PHE A 44 -6.12 0.89 13.76
N PRO A 45 -6.58 -0.23 13.18
CA PRO A 45 -7.44 -1.18 13.88
C PRO A 45 -6.77 -1.88 15.07
N THR A 46 -5.45 -1.87 15.14
CA THR A 46 -4.68 -2.37 16.31
C THR A 46 -4.47 -1.31 17.40
N GLY A 47 -4.79 -0.04 17.11
CA GLY A 47 -4.49 1.12 17.97
C GLY A 47 -3.05 1.62 17.86
N ASN A 48 -2.20 0.98 17.07
CA ASN A 48 -0.79 1.34 16.91
C ASN A 48 -0.48 1.74 15.48
N VAL A 49 0.48 2.65 15.30
CA VAL A 49 1.02 2.99 13.98
C VAL A 49 1.93 1.85 13.46
N VAL A 50 2.67 1.20 14.37
CA VAL A 50 3.53 0.06 14.05
C VAL A 50 3.36 -0.98 15.14
N ASP A 51 3.16 -2.22 14.72
CA ASP A 51 3.07 -3.40 15.57
C ASP A 51 4.28 -4.32 15.36
N GLU A 52 4.78 -4.92 16.43
CA GLU A 52 5.58 -6.14 16.34
C GLU A 52 4.63 -7.32 16.18
N TRP A 53 4.67 -7.95 15.04
CA TRP A 53 3.69 -8.94 14.66
C TRP A 53 4.31 -10.28 14.30
N VAL A 54 3.86 -11.33 14.99
CA VAL A 54 4.29 -12.72 14.75
C VAL A 54 3.31 -13.40 13.83
N VAL A 55 3.79 -13.84 12.66
CA VAL A 55 3.03 -14.68 11.73
C VAL A 55 3.54 -16.11 11.89
N PRO A 56 2.70 -17.06 12.36
CA PRO A 56 3.11 -18.45 12.57
C PRO A 56 3.76 -19.07 11.34
N GLU A 57 4.89 -19.74 11.55
CA GLU A 57 5.69 -20.42 10.53
C GLU A 57 6.34 -19.51 9.47
N ILE A 58 6.10 -18.19 9.53
CA ILE A 58 6.67 -17.23 8.59
C ILE A 58 7.75 -16.39 9.27
N GLY A 59 7.44 -15.79 10.42
CA GLY A 59 8.39 -14.96 11.15
C GLY A 59 7.75 -13.81 11.92
N THR A 60 8.61 -12.94 12.47
CA THR A 60 8.21 -11.73 13.18
C THR A 60 8.53 -10.51 12.31
N PHE A 61 7.58 -9.60 12.20
CA PHE A 61 7.67 -8.40 11.39
C PHE A 61 7.29 -7.16 12.18
N GLN A 62 7.83 -6.03 11.78
CA GLN A 62 7.19 -4.75 12.07
C GLN A 62 6.21 -4.45 10.96
N ALA A 63 4.94 -4.25 11.32
CA ALA A 63 3.85 -4.05 10.38
C ALA A 63 3.02 -2.82 10.74
N THR A 64 2.49 -2.13 9.75
CA THR A 64 1.43 -1.14 9.91
C THR A 64 0.15 -1.73 9.35
N PHE A 65 -0.86 -1.83 10.20
CA PHE A 65 -2.21 -2.19 9.81
C PHE A 65 -3.03 -0.93 9.69
N ILE A 66 -3.51 -0.62 8.50
CA ILE A 66 -4.25 0.62 8.24
C ILE A 66 -5.52 0.32 7.45
N ASN A 67 -6.61 0.97 7.85
CA ASN A 67 -7.85 1.02 7.09
C ASN A 67 -8.09 2.47 6.66
N ALA A 68 -7.76 2.78 5.41
CA ALA A 68 -8.01 4.08 4.80
C ALA A 68 -8.87 3.89 3.54
N GLY A 69 -10.05 3.28 3.71
CA GLY A 69 -10.95 2.83 2.65
C GLY A 69 -10.69 1.38 2.23
N ILE A 70 -9.45 0.96 2.08
CA ILE A 70 -9.10 -0.44 1.82
C ILE A 70 -8.15 -0.93 2.91
N PRO A 71 -8.54 -1.93 3.73
CA PRO A 71 -7.66 -2.53 4.72
C PRO A 71 -6.36 -3.03 4.09
N THR A 72 -5.23 -2.53 4.59
CA THR A 72 -3.90 -2.80 4.03
C THR A 72 -2.89 -3.05 5.14
N ILE A 73 -1.99 -4.00 4.91
CA ILE A 73 -0.85 -4.33 5.76
C ILE A 73 0.41 -3.84 5.06
N PHE A 74 1.13 -2.90 5.66
CA PHE A 74 2.41 -2.43 5.16
C PHE A 74 3.56 -3.14 5.88
N LEU A 75 4.49 -3.69 5.12
CA LEU A 75 5.67 -4.39 5.59
C LEU A 75 6.93 -3.78 4.98
N ASN A 76 8.06 -3.89 5.67
CA ASN A 76 9.36 -3.58 5.07
C ASN A 76 9.72 -4.65 4.04
N ALA A 77 10.08 -4.26 2.83
CA ALA A 77 10.44 -5.16 1.75
C ALA A 77 11.60 -6.10 2.13
N GLU A 78 12.63 -5.58 2.78
CA GLU A 78 13.80 -6.37 3.18
C GLU A 78 13.45 -7.42 4.24
N ALA A 79 12.50 -7.12 5.14
CA ALA A 79 12.05 -8.07 6.15
C ALA A 79 11.34 -9.30 5.57
N ILE A 80 10.78 -9.17 4.36
CA ILE A 80 10.11 -10.26 3.65
C ILE A 80 10.93 -10.81 2.48
N GLY A 81 12.21 -10.40 2.36
CA GLY A 81 13.15 -10.93 1.37
C GLY A 81 13.11 -10.25 0.01
N TYR A 82 12.58 -9.04 -0.07
CA TYR A 82 12.50 -8.23 -1.29
C TYR A 82 13.31 -6.94 -1.19
N GLN A 83 13.56 -6.29 -2.31
CA GLN A 83 14.28 -5.02 -2.38
C GLN A 83 13.37 -3.81 -2.55
N GLY A 84 12.09 -4.03 -2.92
CA GLY A 84 11.13 -2.98 -3.24
C GLY A 84 11.29 -2.42 -4.67
N THR A 85 11.97 -3.17 -5.54
CA THR A 85 12.15 -2.85 -6.98
C THR A 85 11.62 -3.96 -7.88
N GLU A 86 11.01 -4.99 -7.29
CA GLU A 86 10.46 -6.13 -8.00
C GLU A 86 9.24 -5.71 -8.81
N LEU A 87 9.15 -6.24 -10.02
CA LEU A 87 8.01 -6.06 -10.91
C LEU A 87 7.03 -7.23 -10.78
N GLN A 88 5.84 -7.05 -11.32
CA GLN A 88 4.73 -7.99 -11.22
C GLN A 88 5.12 -9.44 -11.60
N ASP A 89 5.84 -9.62 -12.70
CA ASP A 89 6.21 -10.95 -13.18
C ASP A 89 7.12 -11.70 -12.21
N HIS A 90 7.98 -10.96 -11.50
CA HIS A 90 8.87 -11.53 -10.50
C HIS A 90 8.06 -12.13 -9.33
N ILE A 91 7.05 -11.40 -8.86
CA ILE A 91 6.21 -11.86 -7.75
C ILE A 91 5.25 -12.95 -8.20
N ASN A 92 4.56 -12.76 -9.33
CA ASN A 92 3.55 -13.70 -9.80
C ASN A 92 4.14 -15.03 -10.30
N GLY A 93 5.41 -15.03 -10.69
CA GLY A 93 6.13 -16.24 -11.08
C GLY A 93 6.59 -17.13 -9.91
N ASP A 94 6.52 -16.62 -8.67
CA ASP A 94 6.98 -17.35 -7.48
C ASP A 94 5.78 -17.87 -6.66
N ALA A 95 5.40 -19.12 -6.92
CA ALA A 95 4.30 -19.78 -6.21
C ALA A 95 4.54 -19.91 -4.69
N ALA A 96 5.80 -20.05 -4.25
CA ALA A 96 6.13 -20.13 -2.83
C ALA A 96 5.94 -18.75 -2.15
N ALA A 97 6.32 -17.67 -2.83
CA ALA A 97 6.07 -16.33 -2.37
C ALA A 97 4.57 -16.04 -2.27
N LEU A 98 3.79 -16.40 -3.28
CA LEU A 98 2.33 -16.21 -3.27
C LEU A 98 1.67 -16.96 -2.11
N ALA A 99 2.07 -18.20 -1.84
CA ALA A 99 1.58 -18.98 -0.70
C ALA A 99 1.94 -18.31 0.64
N ARG A 100 3.16 -17.77 0.76
CA ARG A 100 3.62 -17.03 1.94
C ARG A 100 2.81 -15.75 2.13
N PHE A 101 2.56 -14.98 1.07
CA PHE A 101 1.75 -13.77 1.14
C PHE A 101 0.30 -14.07 1.51
N GLU A 102 -0.29 -15.14 0.97
CA GLU A 102 -1.64 -15.54 1.37
C GLU A 102 -1.72 -15.86 2.86
N LYS A 103 -0.70 -16.52 3.41
CA LYS A 103 -0.63 -16.80 4.84
C LYS A 103 -0.51 -15.52 5.67
N ILE A 104 0.37 -14.60 5.27
CA ILE A 104 0.50 -13.28 5.89
C ILE A 104 -0.86 -12.54 5.82
N ARG A 105 -1.51 -12.50 4.66
CA ARG A 105 -2.81 -11.88 4.47
C ARG A 105 -3.88 -12.45 5.41
N ALA A 106 -3.95 -13.77 5.52
CA ALA A 106 -4.93 -14.46 6.34
C ALA A 106 -4.78 -14.14 7.84
N TYR A 107 -3.56 -14.22 8.36
CA TYR A 107 -3.27 -13.83 9.75
C TYR A 107 -3.48 -12.32 9.98
N GLY A 108 -3.18 -11.50 9.00
CA GLY A 108 -3.44 -10.07 9.08
C GLY A 108 -4.91 -9.72 9.10
N ALA A 109 -5.76 -10.48 8.40
CA ALA A 109 -7.19 -10.31 8.46
C ALA A 109 -7.75 -10.55 9.87
N VAL A 110 -7.21 -11.54 10.59
CA VAL A 110 -7.53 -11.78 12.01
C VAL A 110 -7.02 -10.62 12.88
N GLN A 111 -5.77 -10.19 12.67
CA GLN A 111 -5.16 -9.11 13.45
C GLN A 111 -5.93 -7.79 13.31
N MET A 112 -6.45 -7.50 12.13
CA MET A 112 -7.27 -6.32 11.86
C MET A 112 -8.73 -6.47 12.28
N GLY A 113 -9.14 -7.63 12.81
CA GLY A 113 -10.52 -7.89 13.20
C GLY A 113 -11.51 -8.06 12.04
N LEU A 114 -11.01 -8.24 10.80
CA LEU A 114 -11.86 -8.43 9.61
C LEU A 114 -12.50 -9.81 9.55
N ILE A 115 -11.90 -10.79 10.19
CA ILE A 115 -12.41 -12.15 10.42
C ILE A 115 -12.08 -12.58 11.84
N LYS A 116 -12.83 -13.54 12.37
CA LYS A 116 -12.63 -14.05 13.73
C LYS A 116 -11.65 -15.21 13.78
N ASP A 117 -11.66 -16.04 12.74
CA ASP A 117 -10.84 -17.25 12.65
C ASP A 117 -10.17 -17.33 11.27
N ILE A 118 -8.94 -17.84 11.24
CA ILE A 118 -8.14 -17.95 10.03
C ILE A 118 -8.80 -18.80 8.93
N SER A 119 -9.66 -19.75 9.30
CA SER A 119 -10.41 -20.58 8.34
C SER A 119 -11.37 -19.76 7.46
N GLU A 120 -11.77 -18.57 7.91
CA GLU A 120 -12.62 -17.66 7.15
C GLU A 120 -11.86 -16.92 6.03
N ALA A 121 -10.54 -16.91 6.08
CA ALA A 121 -9.70 -16.11 5.18
C ALA A 121 -9.88 -16.49 3.70
N ALA A 122 -10.15 -17.77 3.41
CA ALA A 122 -10.37 -18.25 2.05
C ALA A 122 -11.64 -17.65 1.40
N ALA A 123 -12.65 -17.32 2.19
CA ALA A 123 -13.88 -16.67 1.73
C ALA A 123 -13.71 -15.14 1.57
N ARG A 124 -12.66 -14.57 2.15
CA ARG A 124 -12.36 -13.13 2.12
C ARG A 124 -10.97 -12.86 1.50
N GLN A 125 -10.77 -13.20 0.23
CA GLN A 125 -9.46 -13.06 -0.42
C GLN A 125 -9.15 -11.64 -0.89
N HIS A 126 -10.12 -10.75 -1.00
CA HIS A 126 -9.97 -9.40 -1.53
C HIS A 126 -9.32 -8.42 -0.55
N THR A 127 -9.44 -8.66 0.76
CA THR A 127 -8.85 -7.84 1.83
C THR A 127 -8.38 -8.68 3.02
N PRO A 128 -7.39 -8.20 3.80
CA PRO A 128 -6.59 -6.99 3.56
C PRO A 128 -5.67 -7.13 2.33
N LYS A 129 -5.21 -6.00 1.81
CA LYS A 129 -4.11 -5.98 0.87
C LYS A 129 -2.77 -6.09 1.61
N ILE A 130 -1.73 -6.58 0.95
CA ILE A 130 -0.36 -6.50 1.43
C ILE A 130 0.39 -5.54 0.53
N ALA A 131 1.05 -4.57 1.14
CA ALA A 131 1.98 -3.68 0.48
C ALA A 131 3.34 -3.76 1.18
N PHE A 132 4.41 -3.91 0.44
CA PHE A 132 5.75 -3.77 1.00
C PHE A 132 6.41 -2.51 0.47
N VAL A 133 7.12 -1.84 1.36
CA VAL A 133 7.77 -0.56 1.13
C VAL A 133 9.27 -0.68 1.40
N SER A 134 10.04 0.12 0.71
CA SER A 134 11.48 0.22 0.92
C SER A 134 11.91 1.69 0.92
N GLN A 135 13.16 1.94 1.32
CA GLN A 135 13.77 3.22 1.06
C GLN A 135 13.74 3.50 -0.45
N PRO A 136 13.58 4.75 -0.87
CA PRO A 136 13.60 5.11 -2.28
C PRO A 136 14.87 4.62 -2.97
N LYS A 137 14.71 4.00 -4.14
CA LYS A 137 15.81 3.41 -4.93
C LYS A 137 15.66 3.76 -6.40
N THR A 138 16.77 3.81 -7.11
CA THR A 138 16.73 3.85 -8.59
C THR A 138 16.32 2.47 -9.11
N TYR A 139 15.36 2.40 -9.99
CA TYR A 139 14.91 1.15 -10.61
C TYR A 139 14.47 1.34 -12.06
N THR A 140 14.31 0.23 -12.76
CA THR A 140 13.77 0.23 -14.13
C THR A 140 12.30 -0.18 -14.08
N SER A 141 11.43 0.69 -14.59
CA SER A 141 9.99 0.44 -14.67
C SER A 141 9.65 -0.66 -15.67
N SER A 142 8.41 -1.17 -15.64
CA SER A 142 7.89 -2.13 -16.61
C SER A 142 7.94 -1.66 -18.07
N SER A 143 7.96 -0.33 -18.29
CA SER A 143 8.13 0.28 -19.61
C SER A 143 9.59 0.40 -20.06
N GLY A 144 10.56 -0.06 -19.26
CA GLY A 144 11.99 0.06 -19.52
C GLY A 144 12.60 1.42 -19.18
N LYS A 145 11.82 2.37 -18.65
CA LYS A 145 12.32 3.68 -18.22
C LYS A 145 13.06 3.54 -16.89
N GLN A 146 14.27 4.09 -16.82
CA GLN A 146 15.00 4.17 -15.57
C GLN A 146 14.47 5.35 -14.73
N LEU A 147 13.90 5.03 -13.57
CA LEU A 147 13.48 5.99 -12.57
C LEU A 147 14.60 6.17 -11.55
N LYS A 148 15.09 7.40 -11.43
CA LYS A 148 16.18 7.75 -10.52
C LYS A 148 15.63 8.18 -9.18
N LEU A 149 16.37 7.85 -8.12
CA LEU A 149 16.16 8.42 -6.80
C LEU A 149 16.24 9.95 -6.89
N LEU A 150 15.13 10.64 -6.71
CA LEU A 150 15.14 12.07 -6.45
C LEU A 150 15.45 12.25 -4.97
N MET A 151 16.61 12.79 -4.64
CA MET A 151 16.86 13.32 -3.30
C MET A 151 15.97 14.54 -3.13
N LEU A 152 14.86 14.37 -2.40
CA LEU A 152 14.11 15.49 -1.85
C LEU A 152 15.01 16.13 -0.79
N THR A 153 15.71 17.18 -1.14
CA THR A 153 16.31 18.11 -0.18
C THR A 153 15.17 18.96 0.38
N TYR A 154 14.77 18.68 1.62
CA TYR A 154 13.95 19.59 2.42
C TYR A 154 14.80 20.71 2.98
#